data_02c01d94da47213a0b506d67b6f05fcb
#
_entry.id   02c01d94da47213a0b506d67b6f05fcb
#
_cell.length_a   1.000
_cell.length_b   1.000
_cell.length_c   1.000
_cell.angle_alpha   90.00
_cell.angle_beta   90.00
_cell.angle_gamma   90.00
#
_symmetry.space_group_name_H-M   'P 1'
#
loop_
_entity.id
_entity.type
_entity.pdbx_description
1 polymer ?
#
loop_
_entity_poly.entity_id
_entity_poly.type
_entity_poly.pdbx_seq_one_letter_code
_entity_poly.pdbx_strand_id
1 'polypeptide(L)'
;MVVRTKTVLFICVHNAARSQMAEAFFNEMAGGRHIGISAGSQPAEGVNPVAVEAMGELGMDNSGARPKRLTADMIERADLVVTMGCGENVCPIVPKEVIEWDLEDPSGRPIEEVRETRDRIKELVSELIQTFG
;
A
#
# COMPACT_ATOMS: atom_id res chain seq x y z
N MET A 1 -2.71 -15.55 25.20
CA MET A 1 -2.67 -14.08 25.01
C MET A 1 -3.28 -13.72 23.66
N VAL A 2 -4.19 -12.77 23.64
CA VAL A 2 -4.85 -12.36 22.42
C VAL A 2 -4.03 -11.25 21.74
N VAL A 3 -3.61 -11.47 20.51
CA VAL A 3 -2.94 -10.45 19.72
C VAL A 3 -3.99 -9.51 19.14
N ARG A 4 -3.86 -8.23 19.43
CA ARG A 4 -4.80 -7.23 18.95
C ARG A 4 -4.65 -7.04 17.45
N THR A 5 -5.75 -7.14 16.70
CA THR A 5 -5.77 -6.88 15.28
C THR A 5 -5.46 -5.40 15.01
N LYS A 6 -4.47 -5.15 14.14
CA LYS A 6 -4.11 -3.81 13.71
C LYS A 6 -4.59 -3.56 12.29
N THR A 7 -5.02 -2.33 12.04
CA THR A 7 -5.37 -1.86 10.70
C THR A 7 -4.27 -0.91 10.22
N VAL A 8 -3.68 -1.21 9.08
CA VAL A 8 -2.63 -0.38 8.47
C VAL A 8 -3.17 0.24 7.19
N LEU A 9 -3.08 1.56 7.10
CA LEU A 9 -3.51 2.32 5.93
C LEU A 9 -2.30 2.71 5.11
N PHE A 10 -2.26 2.23 3.86
CA PHE A 10 -1.20 2.56 2.91
C PHE A 10 -1.69 3.67 1.98
N ILE A 11 -0.96 4.78 1.93
CA ILE A 11 -1.33 5.94 1.13
C ILE A 11 -0.27 6.24 0.08
N CYS A 12 -0.68 6.40 -1.16
CA CYS A 12 0.15 7.00 -2.20
C CYS A 12 -0.71 8.00 -2.98
N VAL A 13 -0.16 8.65 -4.00
CA VAL A 13 -0.91 9.69 -4.72
C VAL A 13 -2.12 9.10 -5.45
N HIS A 14 -1.90 8.13 -6.31
CA HIS A 14 -2.93 7.63 -7.24
C HIS A 14 -3.63 6.36 -6.78
N ASN A 15 -3.11 5.67 -5.78
CA ASN A 15 -3.63 4.37 -5.34
C ASN A 15 -3.80 3.38 -6.52
N ALA A 16 -2.91 3.48 -7.49
CA ALA A 16 -2.95 2.66 -8.70
C ALA A 16 -1.88 1.57 -8.74
N ALA A 17 -0.81 1.73 -7.97
CA ALA A 17 0.30 0.76 -7.96
C ALA A 17 0.87 0.55 -6.56
N ARG A 18 1.65 1.50 -6.03
CA ARG A 18 2.43 1.31 -4.78
C ARG A 18 1.57 0.88 -3.60
N SER A 19 0.54 1.66 -3.26
CA SER A 19 -0.30 1.34 -2.11
C SER A 19 -1.18 0.11 -2.33
N GLN A 20 -1.58 -0.16 -3.58
CA GLN A 20 -2.32 -1.37 -3.91
C GLN A 20 -1.45 -2.61 -3.74
N MET A 21 -0.19 -2.56 -4.17
CA MET A 21 0.74 -3.67 -3.98
C MET A 21 1.00 -3.91 -2.49
N ALA A 22 1.19 -2.83 -1.72
CA ALA A 22 1.42 -2.93 -0.28
C ALA A 22 0.23 -3.56 0.44
N GLU A 23 -0.99 -3.12 0.12
CA GLU A 23 -2.21 -3.70 0.69
C GLU A 23 -2.30 -5.20 0.40
N ALA A 24 -2.05 -5.60 -0.84
CA ALA A 24 -2.13 -7.00 -1.26
C ALA A 24 -1.11 -7.87 -0.51
N PHE A 25 0.14 -7.43 -0.46
CA PHE A 25 1.18 -8.16 0.28
C PHE A 25 0.87 -8.24 1.77
N PHE A 26 0.43 -7.12 2.34
CA PHE A 26 0.13 -7.08 3.78
C PHE A 26 -0.99 -8.06 4.13
N ASN A 27 -2.08 -8.05 3.40
CA ASN A 27 -3.20 -8.94 3.68
C ASN A 27 -2.84 -10.41 3.47
N GLU A 28 -2.04 -10.71 2.46
CA GLU A 28 -1.56 -12.08 2.22
C GLU A 28 -0.64 -12.55 3.35
N MET A 29 0.35 -11.74 3.70
CA MET A 29 1.34 -12.11 4.72
C MET A 29 0.78 -12.13 6.13
N ALA A 30 -0.16 -11.22 6.43
CA ALA A 30 -0.76 -11.14 7.77
C ALA A 30 -1.72 -12.30 8.03
N GLY A 31 -2.24 -12.94 6.99
CA GLY A 31 -3.05 -14.15 7.12
C GLY A 31 -4.29 -13.99 8.01
N GLY A 32 -4.94 -12.84 7.97
CA GLY A 32 -6.14 -12.56 8.76
C GLY A 32 -5.88 -12.01 10.16
N ARG A 33 -4.63 -11.97 10.60
CA ARG A 33 -4.29 -11.44 11.94
C ARG A 33 -4.36 -9.91 11.99
N HIS A 34 -4.10 -9.26 10.88
CA HIS A 34 -4.12 -7.82 10.73
C HIS A 34 -4.76 -7.46 9.40
N ILE A 35 -5.19 -6.22 9.23
CA ILE A 35 -5.90 -5.77 8.04
C ILE A 35 -5.15 -4.62 7.38
N GLY A 36 -4.91 -4.72 6.08
CA GLY A 36 -4.36 -3.64 5.27
C GLY A 36 -5.45 -3.00 4.43
N ILE A 37 -5.48 -1.69 4.39
CA ILE A 37 -6.33 -0.90 3.49
C ILE A 37 -5.45 0.11 2.77
N SER A 38 -5.91 0.61 1.65
CA SER A 38 -5.13 1.58 0.87
C SER A 38 -6.02 2.66 0.27
N ALA A 39 -5.43 3.81 0.00
CA ALA A 39 -6.13 4.93 -0.60
C ALA A 39 -5.14 5.88 -1.28
N GLY A 40 -5.66 6.81 -2.07
CA GLY A 40 -4.88 7.85 -2.72
C GLY A 40 -5.45 9.23 -2.48
N SER A 41 -4.58 10.22 -2.41
CA SER A 41 -4.99 11.62 -2.32
C SER A 41 -5.62 12.10 -3.63
N GLN A 42 -5.17 11.53 -4.75
CA GLN A 42 -5.70 11.82 -6.10
C GLN A 42 -5.85 10.50 -6.85
N PRO A 43 -6.88 9.69 -6.52
CA PRO A 43 -6.99 8.35 -7.09
C PRO A 43 -7.17 8.38 -8.62
N ALA A 44 -6.47 7.46 -9.29
CA ALA A 44 -6.59 7.26 -10.73
C ALA A 44 -7.92 6.56 -11.04
N GLU A 45 -8.27 6.49 -12.31
CA GLU A 45 -9.50 5.81 -12.74
C GLU A 45 -9.41 4.29 -12.63
N GLY A 46 -8.21 3.74 -12.74
CA GLY A 46 -7.98 2.30 -12.65
C GLY A 46 -6.59 2.00 -12.15
N VAL A 47 -6.37 0.74 -11.76
CA VAL A 47 -5.05 0.30 -11.32
C VAL A 47 -4.09 0.24 -12.51
N ASN A 48 -2.81 0.43 -12.23
CA ASN A 48 -1.76 0.39 -13.24
C ASN A 48 -1.66 -1.05 -13.79
N PRO A 49 -1.88 -1.27 -15.09
CA PRO A 49 -1.85 -2.63 -15.65
C PRO A 49 -0.49 -3.31 -15.58
N VAL A 50 0.59 -2.54 -15.61
CA VAL A 50 1.94 -3.11 -15.46
C VAL A 50 2.15 -3.60 -14.02
N ALA A 51 1.59 -2.88 -13.03
CA ALA A 51 1.63 -3.33 -11.64
C ALA A 51 0.80 -4.60 -11.46
N VAL A 52 -0.36 -4.70 -12.11
CA VAL A 52 -1.19 -5.91 -12.08
C VAL A 52 -0.41 -7.10 -12.65
N GLU A 53 0.29 -6.89 -13.76
CA GLU A 53 1.12 -7.93 -14.38
C GLU A 53 2.25 -8.37 -13.44
N ALA A 54 2.94 -7.42 -12.83
CA ALA A 54 4.03 -7.71 -11.91
C ALA A 54 3.54 -8.51 -10.68
N MET A 55 2.37 -8.19 -10.14
CA MET A 55 1.78 -8.93 -9.03
C MET A 55 1.35 -10.33 -9.47
N GLY A 56 0.82 -10.44 -10.70
CA GLY A 56 0.42 -11.73 -11.26
C GLY A 56 1.59 -12.72 -11.37
N GLU A 57 2.80 -12.22 -11.59
CA GLU A 57 4.01 -13.06 -11.63
C GLU A 57 4.25 -13.79 -10.30
N LEU A 58 3.75 -13.23 -9.20
CA LEU A 58 3.86 -13.83 -7.87
C LEU A 58 2.60 -14.60 -7.47
N GLY A 59 1.68 -14.80 -8.40
CA GLY A 59 0.42 -15.49 -8.14
C GLY A 59 -0.62 -14.63 -7.44
N MET A 60 -0.45 -13.31 -7.43
CA MET A 60 -1.38 -12.39 -6.77
C MET A 60 -2.18 -11.62 -7.82
N ASP A 61 -3.50 -11.80 -7.80
CA ASP A 61 -4.40 -11.17 -8.76
C ASP A 61 -4.94 -9.84 -8.24
N ASN A 62 -4.39 -8.73 -8.74
CA ASN A 62 -4.85 -7.39 -8.41
C ASN A 62 -5.74 -6.78 -9.50
N SER A 63 -6.17 -7.59 -10.48
CA SER A 63 -6.95 -7.07 -11.61
C SER A 63 -8.32 -6.51 -11.22
N GLY A 64 -8.88 -6.99 -10.10
CA GLY A 64 -10.15 -6.51 -9.59
C GLY A 64 -10.05 -5.34 -8.62
N ALA A 65 -8.83 -4.91 -8.28
CA ALA A 65 -8.64 -3.80 -7.35
C ALA A 65 -9.03 -2.47 -8.01
N ARG A 66 -9.46 -1.51 -7.17
CA ARG A 66 -9.86 -0.19 -7.65
C ARG A 66 -9.19 0.90 -6.81
N PRO A 67 -8.72 1.98 -7.46
CA PRO A 67 -8.23 3.13 -6.72
C PRO A 67 -9.35 3.72 -5.84
N LYS A 68 -8.99 4.09 -4.62
CA LYS A 68 -9.93 4.61 -3.63
C LYS A 68 -9.44 5.96 -3.13
N ARG A 69 -10.36 6.88 -2.94
CA ARG A 69 -10.03 8.19 -2.37
C ARG A 69 -9.83 8.07 -0.88
N LEU A 70 -8.78 8.71 -0.38
CA LEU A 70 -8.52 8.81 1.05
C LEU A 70 -9.65 9.55 1.75
N THR A 71 -10.14 8.97 2.85
CA THR A 71 -11.20 9.57 3.66
C THR A 71 -10.76 9.72 5.11
N ALA A 72 -11.41 10.64 5.83
CA ALA A 72 -11.14 10.81 7.26
C ALA A 72 -11.46 9.54 8.05
N ASP A 73 -12.49 8.80 7.65
CA ASP A 73 -12.86 7.53 8.28
C ASP A 73 -11.75 6.50 8.18
N MET A 74 -11.10 6.40 7.02
CA MET A 74 -9.96 5.48 6.84
C MET A 74 -8.81 5.83 7.79
N ILE A 75 -8.51 7.12 7.92
CA ILE A 75 -7.45 7.59 8.81
C ILE A 75 -7.82 7.27 10.26
N GLU A 76 -9.06 7.52 10.65
CA GLU A 76 -9.53 7.26 12.01
C GLU A 76 -9.46 5.78 12.37
N ARG A 77 -9.82 4.90 11.43
CA ARG A 77 -9.81 3.45 11.65
C ARG A 77 -8.41 2.85 11.69
N ALA A 78 -7.42 3.52 11.09
CA ALA A 78 -6.07 2.99 11.02
C ALA A 78 -5.34 3.10 12.35
N ASP A 79 -4.61 2.06 12.71
CA ASP A 79 -3.70 2.07 13.86
C ASP A 79 -2.34 2.64 13.45
N LEU A 80 -1.98 2.48 12.18
CA LEU A 80 -0.74 2.95 11.62
C LEU A 80 -0.98 3.41 10.18
N VAL A 81 -0.34 4.50 9.79
CA VAL A 81 -0.41 5.03 8.43
C VAL A 81 0.97 4.92 7.78
N VAL A 82 1.02 4.38 6.57
CA VAL A 82 2.25 4.29 5.78
C VAL A 82 2.04 5.12 4.51
N THR A 83 2.90 6.12 4.31
CA THR A 83 2.87 6.94 3.10
C THR A 83 3.98 6.51 2.15
N MET A 84 3.70 6.57 0.86
CA MET A 84 4.63 6.08 -0.16
C MET A 84 4.83 7.11 -1.26
N GLY A 85 5.83 7.98 -1.07
CA GLY A 85 6.20 8.94 -2.10
C GLY A 85 5.14 9.97 -2.45
N CYS A 86 4.33 10.38 -1.48
CA CYS A 86 3.26 11.36 -1.71
C CYS A 86 3.75 12.79 -1.94
N GLY A 87 4.92 13.14 -1.42
CA GLY A 87 5.39 14.53 -1.41
C GLY A 87 4.71 15.37 -0.34
N GLU A 88 5.26 16.55 -0.07
CA GLU A 88 4.85 17.40 1.05
C GLU A 88 3.44 17.95 0.92
N ASN A 89 2.97 18.19 -0.31
CA ASN A 89 1.72 18.88 -0.55
C ASN A 89 0.55 17.97 -0.94
N VAL A 90 0.78 16.65 -1.01
CA VAL A 90 -0.18 15.71 -1.54
C VAL A 90 -0.72 14.76 -0.49
N CYS A 91 0.08 14.44 0.52
CA CYS A 91 -0.37 13.60 1.62
C CYS A 91 -0.87 14.49 2.75
N PRO A 92 -2.01 14.16 3.36
CA PRO A 92 -2.53 14.94 4.48
C PRO A 92 -1.68 14.73 5.73
N ILE A 93 -1.71 15.73 6.61
CA ILE A 93 -1.16 15.59 7.95
C ILE A 93 -2.16 14.76 8.74
N VAL A 94 -1.71 13.66 9.33
CA VAL A 94 -2.58 12.79 10.12
C VAL A 94 -2.12 12.78 11.57
N PRO A 95 -3.06 12.81 12.54
CA PRO A 95 -2.71 12.84 13.98
C PRO A 95 -2.43 11.43 14.51
N LYS A 96 -1.67 10.64 13.78
CA LYS A 96 -1.32 9.26 14.12
C LYS A 96 0.12 8.99 13.77
N GLU A 97 0.62 7.85 14.23
CA GLU A 97 1.94 7.40 13.84
C GLU A 97 1.99 7.18 12.33
N VAL A 98 2.96 7.78 11.67
CA VAL A 98 3.13 7.70 10.23
C VAL A 98 4.54 7.19 9.93
N ILE A 99 4.62 6.20 9.06
CA ILE A 99 5.88 5.70 8.52
C ILE A 99 5.91 6.12 7.05
N GLU A 100 7.01 6.71 6.61
CA GLU A 100 7.18 7.06 5.20
C GLU A 100 8.13 6.09 4.54
N TRP A 101 7.68 5.48 3.44
CA TRP A 101 8.51 4.65 2.58
C TRP A 101 8.86 5.45 1.32
N ASP A 102 10.14 5.67 1.11
CA ASP A 102 10.62 6.40 -0.05
C ASP A 102 10.64 5.48 -1.28
N LEU A 103 9.59 5.56 -2.09
CA LEU A 103 9.40 4.72 -3.26
C LEU A 103 9.07 5.57 -4.47
N GLU A 104 9.69 5.27 -5.60
CA GLU A 104 9.39 5.94 -6.85
C GLU A 104 8.03 5.51 -7.39
N ASP A 105 7.33 6.44 -8.04
CA ASP A 105 6.08 6.14 -8.72
C ASP A 105 6.38 5.29 -9.96
N PRO A 106 5.86 4.05 -10.03
CA PRO A 106 6.11 3.18 -11.18
C PRO A 106 5.28 3.53 -12.42
N SER A 107 4.45 4.56 -12.35
CA SER A 107 3.62 4.98 -13.49
C SER A 107 4.48 5.33 -14.70
N GLY A 108 4.17 4.72 -15.85
CA GLY A 108 4.91 4.95 -17.08
C GLY A 108 6.28 4.29 -17.16
N ARG A 109 6.64 3.49 -16.15
CA ARG A 109 7.93 2.80 -16.10
C ARG A 109 7.82 1.41 -16.74
N PRO A 110 8.93 0.89 -17.30
CA PRO A 110 8.94 -0.48 -17.83
C PRO A 110 8.78 -1.50 -16.70
N ILE A 111 8.34 -2.69 -17.06
CA ILE A 111 8.03 -3.73 -16.06
C ILE A 111 9.23 -4.10 -15.18
N GLU A 112 10.45 -4.01 -15.71
CA GLU A 112 11.67 -4.29 -14.93
C GLU A 112 11.77 -3.37 -13.71
N GLU A 113 11.46 -2.09 -13.89
CA GLU A 113 11.47 -1.13 -12.77
C GLU A 113 10.29 -1.32 -11.84
N VAL A 114 9.13 -1.70 -12.38
CA VAL A 114 7.95 -2.02 -11.58
C VAL A 114 8.21 -3.24 -10.70
N ARG A 115 8.91 -4.25 -11.23
CA ARG A 115 9.32 -5.43 -10.45
C ARG A 115 10.22 -5.06 -9.27
N GLU A 116 11.15 -4.14 -9.48
CA GLU A 116 12.03 -3.67 -8.41
C GLU A 116 11.23 -2.98 -7.30
N THR A 117 10.31 -2.12 -7.67
CA THR A 117 9.41 -1.45 -6.71
C THR A 117 8.55 -2.47 -5.98
N ARG A 118 7.98 -3.42 -6.71
CA ARG A 118 7.18 -4.53 -6.14
C ARG A 118 7.97 -5.30 -5.08
N ASP A 119 9.19 -5.70 -5.43
CA ASP A 119 10.02 -6.52 -4.55
C ASP A 119 10.44 -5.74 -3.30
N ARG A 120 10.72 -4.44 -3.46
CA ARG A 120 11.04 -3.59 -2.33
C ARG A 120 9.84 -3.41 -1.39
N ILE A 121 8.64 -3.22 -1.95
CA ILE A 121 7.42 -3.13 -1.14
C ILE A 121 7.18 -4.42 -0.37
N LYS A 122 7.34 -5.56 -1.03
CA LYS A 122 7.20 -6.86 -0.38
C LYS A 122 8.12 -7.00 0.82
N GLU A 123 9.38 -6.59 0.68
CA GLU A 123 10.38 -6.62 1.74
C GLU A 123 9.96 -5.70 2.90
N LEU A 124 9.56 -4.46 2.58
CA LEU A 124 9.13 -3.50 3.58
C LEU A 124 7.89 -3.97 4.35
N VAL A 125 6.93 -4.56 3.65
CA VAL A 125 5.72 -5.11 4.28
C VAL A 125 6.08 -6.26 5.22
N SER A 126 6.97 -7.15 4.79
CA SER A 126 7.42 -8.27 5.62
C SER A 126 8.07 -7.76 6.91
N GLU A 127 8.94 -6.76 6.80
CA GLU A 127 9.58 -6.16 7.97
C GLU A 127 8.56 -5.51 8.91
N LEU A 128 7.56 -4.82 8.34
CA LEU A 128 6.52 -4.16 9.12
C LEU A 128 5.71 -5.17 9.93
N ILE A 129 5.29 -6.26 9.31
CA ILE A 129 4.50 -7.29 9.99
C ILE A 129 5.28 -7.90 11.14
N GLN A 130 6.59 -8.09 10.99
CA GLN A 130 7.44 -8.62 12.06
C GLN A 130 7.43 -7.72 13.30
N THR A 131 7.23 -6.41 13.15
CA THR A 131 7.16 -5.49 14.29
C THR A 131 5.89 -5.67 15.11
N PHE A 132 4.87 -6.31 14.58
CA PHE A 132 3.61 -6.54 15.29
C PHE A 132 3.63 -7.81 16.16
N GLY A 133 4.70 -8.55 16.07
CA GLY A 133 4.83 -9.81 16.81
C GLY A 133 4.12 -10.96 16.15
#